data_7aec953a1f0a4e0d3a50f4b542e945c9
#
_entry.id   7aec953a1f0a4e0d3a50f4b542e945c9
#
_cell.length_a   1.000
_cell.length_b   1.000
_cell.length_c   1.000
_cell.angle_alpha   90.00
_cell.angle_beta   90.00
_cell.angle_gamma   90.00
#
_symmetry.space_group_name_H-M   'P 1'
#
loop_
_entity.id
_entity.type
_entity.pdbx_description
1 polymer ?
#
loop_
_entity_poly.entity_id
_entity_poly.type
_entity_poly.pdbx_seq_one_letter_code
_entity_poly.pdbx_strand_id
1 'polypeptide(L)'
;ASQTAGAIPLDMTALGADVVCFTGHKSLLGPQGTGGLCIRPGVEVRPLLRGGSGVHSFDRDQPAAYPTRLEAGTLNSHGLAGLHAALEYLLAEGVESLYAREHELMLRFYRGVRELPGVRVYGDFSAPCRAAIVSLNIRDLDSGEVSDALLQGWGIATRPGAHCAPRLHQALGTREQGAVRFSFSPFNAEEEIDAAVAAVAQLAR
;
A
#
# COMPACT_ATOMS: atom_id res chain seq x y z
N ALA A 1 2.10 -3.35 8.95
CA ALA A 1 2.00 -2.00 8.35
C ALA A 1 2.29 -2.00 6.83
N SER A 2 2.09 -3.12 6.14
CA SER A 2 2.44 -3.24 4.70
C SER A 2 1.67 -2.28 3.78
N GLN A 3 0.53 -1.74 4.19
CA GLN A 3 -0.26 -0.79 3.42
C GLN A 3 -0.21 0.63 4.00
N THR A 4 0.37 0.81 5.18
CA THR A 4 0.31 2.08 5.90
C THR A 4 1.68 2.71 6.12
N ALA A 5 2.75 1.91 6.22
CA ALA A 5 4.11 2.46 6.32
C ALA A 5 4.44 3.27 5.06
N GLY A 6 4.79 4.53 5.24
CA GLY A 6 5.05 5.51 4.17
C GLY A 6 3.80 6.20 3.60
N ALA A 7 2.59 5.63 3.79
CA ALA A 7 1.34 6.25 3.34
C ALA A 7 0.63 7.07 4.42
N ILE A 8 0.86 6.70 5.67
CA ILE A 8 0.20 7.31 6.84
C ILE A 8 1.28 7.50 7.90
N PRO A 9 1.33 8.63 8.61
CA PRO A 9 2.19 8.79 9.77
C PRO A 9 1.96 7.65 10.77
N LEU A 10 3.00 6.93 11.14
CA LEU A 10 2.92 5.74 11.97
C LEU A 10 3.93 5.85 13.11
N ASP A 11 3.43 5.89 14.35
CA ASP A 11 4.23 5.86 15.56
C ASP A 11 4.00 4.53 16.30
N MET A 12 5.04 3.71 16.35
CA MET A 12 5.02 2.41 17.01
C MET A 12 4.71 2.52 18.51
N THR A 13 5.17 3.58 19.17
CA THR A 13 4.96 3.81 20.59
C THR A 13 3.51 4.19 20.86
N ALA A 14 2.96 5.13 20.07
CA ALA A 14 1.56 5.54 20.18
C ALA A 14 0.58 4.37 19.91
N LEU A 15 0.96 3.46 19.00
CA LEU A 15 0.20 2.24 18.73
C LEU A 15 0.31 1.18 19.83
N GLY A 16 1.25 1.31 20.76
CA GLY A 16 1.55 0.28 21.76
C GLY A 16 2.05 -1.03 21.13
N ALA A 17 2.63 -0.97 19.94
CA ALA A 17 3.05 -2.15 19.22
C ALA A 17 4.43 -2.64 19.69
N ASP A 18 4.57 -3.94 19.87
CA ASP A 18 5.84 -4.60 20.21
C ASP A 18 6.71 -4.83 18.96
N VAL A 19 6.05 -5.13 17.84
CA VAL A 19 6.70 -5.38 16.55
C VAL A 19 5.84 -4.79 15.44
N VAL A 20 6.45 -4.02 14.55
CA VAL A 20 5.82 -3.50 13.34
C VAL A 20 6.50 -4.10 12.13
N CYS A 21 5.75 -4.85 11.33
CA CYS A 21 6.23 -5.44 10.07
C CYS A 21 5.77 -4.59 8.89
N PHE A 22 6.65 -4.41 7.89
CA PHE A 22 6.36 -3.60 6.71
C PHE A 22 6.92 -4.22 5.43
N THR A 23 6.43 -3.78 4.28
CA THR A 23 7.00 -4.08 2.96
C THR A 23 7.63 -2.83 2.37
N GLY A 24 8.78 -2.98 1.72
CA GLY A 24 9.50 -1.84 1.15
C GLY A 24 8.95 -1.34 -0.20
N HIS A 25 8.26 -2.19 -0.96
CA HIS A 25 7.88 -1.93 -2.36
C HIS A 25 6.48 -1.28 -2.55
N LYS A 26 5.87 -0.80 -1.49
CA LYS A 26 4.58 -0.07 -1.55
C LYS A 26 4.83 1.41 -1.27
N SER A 27 4.11 1.99 -0.33
CA SER A 27 4.22 3.42 -0.02
C SER A 27 5.58 3.83 0.57
N LEU A 28 6.43 2.89 0.93
CA LEU A 28 7.85 3.17 1.22
C LEU A 28 8.70 3.37 -0.04
N LEU A 29 8.14 3.23 -1.25
CA LEU A 29 8.74 3.53 -2.56
C LEU A 29 10.03 2.75 -2.88
N GLY A 30 10.35 1.73 -2.11
CA GLY A 30 11.53 0.89 -2.32
C GLY A 30 11.32 -0.23 -3.35
N PRO A 31 12.37 -0.95 -3.71
CA PRO A 31 12.30 -2.06 -4.65
C PRO A 31 11.51 -3.27 -4.12
N GLN A 32 11.00 -4.08 -5.04
CA GLN A 32 10.43 -5.38 -4.72
C GLN A 32 11.46 -6.29 -4.02
N GLY A 33 10.98 -7.21 -3.19
CA GLY A 33 11.84 -8.10 -2.41
C GLY A 33 12.48 -7.44 -1.19
N THR A 34 12.02 -6.23 -0.81
CA THR A 34 12.41 -5.53 0.41
C THR A 34 11.28 -5.45 1.40
N GLY A 35 11.62 -5.36 2.65
CA GLY A 35 10.73 -5.21 3.79
C GLY A 35 11.51 -5.39 5.07
N GLY A 36 10.82 -5.34 6.18
CA GLY A 36 11.47 -5.49 7.47
C GLY A 36 10.50 -5.49 8.63
N LEU A 37 11.10 -5.49 9.81
CA LEU A 37 10.36 -5.34 11.05
C LEU A 37 11.14 -4.45 12.02
N CYS A 38 10.41 -3.59 12.72
CA CYS A 38 10.91 -2.82 13.85
C CYS A 38 10.47 -3.52 15.14
N ILE A 39 11.40 -3.73 16.05
CA ILE A 39 11.16 -4.42 17.32
C ILE A 39 11.39 -3.43 18.44
N ARG A 40 10.44 -3.32 19.37
CA ARG A 40 10.58 -2.50 20.57
C ARG A 40 11.73 -3.02 21.44
N PRO A 41 12.59 -2.18 21.99
CA PRO A 41 13.66 -2.58 22.90
C PRO A 41 13.13 -3.48 24.04
N GLY A 42 13.84 -4.57 24.31
CA GLY A 42 13.46 -5.55 25.33
C GLY A 42 12.50 -6.65 24.86
N VAL A 43 11.96 -6.57 23.65
CA VAL A 43 11.14 -7.64 23.06
C VAL A 43 12.04 -8.69 22.40
N GLU A 44 11.87 -9.94 22.81
CA GLU A 44 12.60 -11.06 22.21
C GLU A 44 11.78 -11.76 21.14
N VAL A 45 12.37 -11.88 19.94
CA VAL A 45 11.82 -12.64 18.81
C VAL A 45 12.72 -13.83 18.51
N ARG A 46 12.13 -15.02 18.42
CA ARG A 46 12.87 -16.24 18.08
C ARG A 46 13.05 -16.33 16.56
N PRO A 47 14.26 -16.71 16.08
CA PRO A 47 14.47 -16.95 14.65
C PRO A 47 13.55 -18.07 14.15
N LEU A 48 12.82 -17.80 13.06
CA LEU A 48 12.09 -18.83 12.31
C LEU A 48 13.01 -19.49 11.29
N LEU A 49 13.76 -18.66 10.53
CA LEU A 49 14.75 -19.11 9.57
C LEU A 49 16.13 -19.09 10.24
N ARG A 50 16.93 -20.11 9.96
CA ARG A 50 18.30 -20.24 10.43
C ARG A 50 19.20 -20.57 9.27
N GLY A 51 20.42 -20.02 9.25
CA GLY A 51 21.36 -20.24 8.17
C GLY A 51 22.59 -19.36 8.30
N GLY A 52 23.40 -19.33 7.27
CA GLY A 52 24.62 -18.54 7.26
C GLY A 52 24.35 -17.07 7.55
N SER A 53 24.98 -16.55 8.58
CA SER A 53 24.85 -15.15 9.02
C SER A 53 26.02 -14.26 8.60
N GLY A 54 27.09 -14.86 8.03
CA GLY A 54 28.33 -14.17 7.71
C GLY A 54 29.22 -13.86 8.93
N VAL A 55 28.77 -14.18 10.14
CA VAL A 55 29.51 -13.99 11.39
C VAL A 55 29.45 -15.26 12.24
N HIS A 56 30.43 -15.45 13.14
CA HIS A 56 30.47 -16.60 14.07
C HIS A 56 30.32 -17.95 13.36
N SER A 57 31.08 -18.18 12.29
CA SER A 57 30.92 -19.32 11.36
C SER A 57 31.06 -20.72 12.01
N PHE A 58 31.64 -20.81 13.19
CA PHE A 58 31.80 -22.06 13.92
C PHE A 58 30.69 -22.31 14.97
N ASP A 59 29.83 -21.31 15.20
CA ASP A 59 28.73 -21.47 16.14
C ASP A 59 27.63 -22.36 15.52
N ARG A 60 27.04 -23.22 16.33
CA ARG A 60 25.95 -24.11 15.90
C ARG A 60 24.60 -23.40 15.85
N ASP A 61 24.45 -22.34 16.61
CA ASP A 61 23.20 -21.60 16.77
C ASP A 61 23.26 -20.26 16.04
N GLN A 62 22.08 -19.74 15.73
CA GLN A 62 21.93 -18.40 15.18
C GLN A 62 22.48 -17.36 16.17
N PRO A 63 23.15 -16.32 15.72
CA PRO A 63 23.67 -15.25 16.59
C PRO A 63 22.55 -14.67 17.48
N ALA A 64 22.92 -14.33 18.73
CA ALA A 64 21.95 -13.78 19.67
C ALA A 64 21.63 -12.30 19.42
N ALA A 65 22.56 -11.57 18.78
CA ALA A 65 22.43 -10.13 18.57
C ALA A 65 21.54 -9.77 17.38
N TYR A 66 20.68 -8.76 17.54
CA TYR A 66 19.96 -8.15 16.43
C TYR A 66 20.91 -7.22 15.62
N PRO A 67 20.70 -7.03 14.33
CA PRO A 67 19.65 -7.64 13.49
C PRO A 67 19.98 -9.06 13.05
N THR A 68 21.23 -9.53 13.16
CA THR A 68 21.75 -10.78 12.61
C THR A 68 21.00 -12.02 13.11
N ARG A 69 20.46 -11.96 14.33
CA ARG A 69 19.61 -13.01 14.91
C ARG A 69 18.46 -13.44 14.01
N LEU A 70 17.88 -12.50 13.24
CA LEU A 70 16.71 -12.74 12.41
C LEU A 70 17.03 -12.78 10.92
N GLU A 71 18.29 -12.63 10.56
CA GLU A 71 18.77 -12.65 9.17
C GLU A 71 19.44 -14.00 8.87
N ALA A 72 19.03 -14.64 7.79
CA ALA A 72 19.60 -15.90 7.34
C ALA A 72 19.94 -15.85 5.85
N GLY A 73 21.18 -16.19 5.50
CA GLY A 73 21.68 -16.14 4.13
C GLY A 73 22.21 -14.75 3.73
N THR A 74 22.60 -14.62 2.46
CA THR A 74 23.09 -13.36 1.91
C THR A 74 21.94 -12.37 1.75
N LEU A 75 22.09 -11.19 2.34
CA LEU A 75 21.09 -10.15 2.29
C LEU A 75 20.95 -9.55 0.88
N ASN A 76 19.73 -9.10 0.54
CA ASN A 76 19.45 -8.34 -0.68
C ASN A 76 20.02 -6.91 -0.57
N SER A 77 21.34 -6.76 -0.63
CA SER A 77 22.03 -5.48 -0.43
C SER A 77 21.63 -4.43 -1.47
N HIS A 78 21.39 -4.83 -2.72
CA HIS A 78 20.94 -3.92 -3.78
C HIS A 78 19.53 -3.37 -3.49
N GLY A 79 18.61 -4.26 -3.09
CA GLY A 79 17.26 -3.86 -2.70
C GLY A 79 17.26 -2.98 -1.45
N LEU A 80 18.10 -3.30 -0.46
CA LEU A 80 18.23 -2.49 0.76
C LEU A 80 18.81 -1.10 0.48
N ALA A 81 19.78 -0.98 -0.44
CA ALA A 81 20.31 0.31 -0.87
C ALA A 81 19.21 1.16 -1.57
N GLY A 82 18.40 0.53 -2.42
CA GLY A 82 17.26 1.21 -3.04
C GLY A 82 16.17 1.62 -2.02
N LEU A 83 15.88 0.77 -1.04
CA LEU A 83 14.96 1.11 0.06
C LEU A 83 15.51 2.26 0.91
N HIS A 84 16.81 2.28 1.18
CA HIS A 84 17.48 3.38 1.91
C HIS A 84 17.28 4.72 1.18
N ALA A 85 17.57 4.78 -0.11
CA ALA A 85 17.36 6.00 -0.91
C ALA A 85 15.89 6.46 -0.93
N ALA A 86 14.96 5.51 -1.00
CA ALA A 86 13.52 5.81 -0.91
C ALA A 86 13.13 6.38 0.47
N LEU A 87 13.67 5.84 1.55
CA LEU A 87 13.44 6.36 2.90
C LEU A 87 14.04 7.76 3.10
N GLU A 88 15.22 8.03 2.54
CA GLU A 88 15.82 9.39 2.55
C GLU A 88 14.89 10.40 1.85
N TYR A 89 14.34 10.03 0.70
CA TYR A 89 13.34 10.85 -0.01
C TYR A 89 12.10 11.10 0.85
N LEU A 90 11.49 10.06 1.42
CA LEU A 90 10.30 10.19 2.26
C LEU A 90 10.55 11.06 3.49
N LEU A 91 11.73 10.97 4.09
CA LEU A 91 12.11 11.81 5.24
C LEU A 91 12.33 13.27 4.85
N ALA A 92 12.90 13.51 3.66
CA ALA A 92 13.13 14.86 3.14
C ALA A 92 11.82 15.59 2.79
N GLU A 93 10.87 14.87 2.15
CA GLU A 93 9.55 15.42 1.78
C GLU A 93 8.60 15.53 2.98
N GLY A 94 8.78 14.64 3.98
CA GLY A 94 7.90 14.50 5.13
C GLY A 94 6.66 13.63 4.84
N VAL A 95 6.49 12.56 5.61
CA VAL A 95 5.38 11.61 5.43
C VAL A 95 4.02 12.29 5.60
N GLU A 96 3.90 13.23 6.51
CA GLU A 96 2.68 14.02 6.74
C GLU A 96 2.31 14.87 5.52
N SER A 97 3.29 15.48 4.88
CA SER A 97 3.13 16.30 3.68
C SER A 97 2.65 15.45 2.50
N LEU A 98 3.32 14.31 2.28
CA LEU A 98 2.96 13.35 1.24
C LEU A 98 1.57 12.78 1.47
N TYR A 99 1.24 12.40 2.71
CA TYR A 99 -0.08 11.94 3.11
C TYR A 99 -1.17 12.98 2.81
N ALA A 100 -0.94 14.25 3.20
CA ALA A 100 -1.90 15.32 2.99
C ALA A 100 -2.21 15.49 1.48
N ARG A 101 -1.17 15.51 0.64
CA ARG A 101 -1.34 15.61 -0.81
C ARG A 101 -2.07 14.41 -1.41
N GLU A 102 -1.66 13.20 -1.10
CA GLU A 102 -2.35 11.98 -1.57
C GLU A 102 -3.81 11.95 -1.14
N HIS A 103 -4.08 12.36 0.11
CA HIS A 103 -5.42 12.39 0.66
C HIS A 103 -6.31 13.44 -0.04
N GLU A 104 -5.75 14.61 -0.39
CA GLU A 104 -6.45 15.64 -1.17
C GLU A 104 -6.85 15.13 -2.55
N LEU A 105 -5.92 14.50 -3.28
CA LEU A 105 -6.17 13.91 -4.59
C LEU A 105 -7.24 12.81 -4.53
N MET A 106 -7.15 11.94 -3.53
CA MET A 106 -8.14 10.90 -3.26
C MET A 106 -9.53 11.49 -2.97
N LEU A 107 -9.63 12.54 -2.15
CA LEU A 107 -10.90 13.20 -1.85
C LEU A 107 -11.47 13.92 -3.06
N ARG A 108 -10.64 14.52 -3.91
CA ARG A 108 -11.06 15.12 -5.18
C ARG A 108 -11.74 14.09 -6.07
N PHE A 109 -11.08 12.95 -6.27
CA PHE A 109 -11.66 11.84 -7.02
C PHE A 109 -12.97 11.34 -6.39
N TYR A 110 -12.96 11.05 -5.09
CA TYR A 110 -14.13 10.56 -4.37
C TYR A 110 -15.34 11.48 -4.52
N ARG A 111 -15.15 12.78 -4.33
CA ARG A 111 -16.21 13.79 -4.50
C ARG A 111 -16.77 13.81 -5.92
N GLY A 112 -15.90 13.61 -6.92
CA GLY A 112 -16.29 13.59 -8.33
C GLY A 112 -17.11 12.35 -8.73
N VAL A 113 -16.90 11.20 -8.05
CA VAL A 113 -17.53 9.95 -8.49
C VAL A 113 -18.68 9.47 -7.58
N ARG A 114 -18.73 9.88 -6.32
CA ARG A 114 -19.65 9.30 -5.32
C ARG A 114 -21.14 9.51 -5.63
N GLU A 115 -21.49 10.58 -6.34
CA GLU A 115 -22.86 10.93 -6.70
C GLU A 115 -23.23 10.55 -8.15
N LEU A 116 -22.31 9.91 -8.88
CA LEU A 116 -22.59 9.50 -10.27
C LEU A 116 -23.61 8.35 -10.28
N PRO A 117 -24.66 8.44 -11.09
CA PRO A 117 -25.63 7.35 -11.24
C PRO A 117 -24.94 6.05 -11.67
N GLY A 118 -25.26 4.95 -11.00
CA GLY A 118 -24.66 3.65 -11.31
C GLY A 118 -23.27 3.40 -10.73
N VAL A 119 -22.68 4.37 -10.04
CA VAL A 119 -21.41 4.18 -9.32
C VAL A 119 -21.66 3.86 -7.86
N ARG A 120 -21.06 2.79 -7.38
CA ARG A 120 -21.03 2.41 -5.97
C ARG A 120 -19.63 2.47 -5.42
N VAL A 121 -19.37 3.38 -4.49
CA VAL A 121 -18.09 3.52 -3.82
C VAL A 121 -18.10 2.76 -2.49
N TYR A 122 -16.96 2.11 -2.17
CA TYR A 122 -16.79 1.29 -0.97
C TYR A 122 -15.86 1.95 0.04
N GLY A 123 -16.17 1.80 1.32
CA GLY A 123 -15.37 2.27 2.44
C GLY A 123 -15.94 3.50 3.14
N ASP A 124 -15.44 3.76 4.34
CA ASP A 124 -15.83 4.91 5.15
C ASP A 124 -14.89 6.10 4.87
N PHE A 125 -15.41 7.12 4.20
CA PHE A 125 -14.68 8.35 3.87
C PHE A 125 -14.78 9.43 4.95
N SER A 126 -15.48 9.16 6.04
CA SER A 126 -15.48 10.00 7.24
C SER A 126 -14.36 9.63 8.21
N ALA A 127 -13.71 8.48 8.02
CA ALA A 127 -12.59 8.05 8.86
C ALA A 127 -11.46 9.10 8.86
N PRO A 128 -10.94 9.48 10.02
CA PRO A 128 -9.96 10.57 10.15
C PRO A 128 -8.61 10.22 9.52
N CYS A 129 -8.33 8.94 9.35
CA CYS A 129 -7.08 8.45 8.78
C CYS A 129 -7.36 7.26 7.86
N ARG A 130 -6.95 7.39 6.59
CA ARG A 130 -7.12 6.34 5.59
C ARG A 130 -6.06 6.44 4.50
N ALA A 131 -5.72 5.32 3.89
CA ALA A 131 -4.86 5.30 2.71
C ALA A 131 -5.55 5.95 1.51
N ALA A 132 -4.77 6.54 0.62
CA ALA A 132 -5.25 7.25 -0.55
C ALA A 132 -5.71 6.29 -1.67
N ILE A 133 -6.78 5.57 -1.41
CA ILE A 133 -7.42 4.65 -2.35
C ILE A 133 -8.93 4.87 -2.41
N VAL A 134 -9.51 4.66 -3.59
CA VAL A 134 -10.97 4.59 -3.80
C VAL A 134 -11.26 3.30 -4.56
N SER A 135 -12.10 2.45 -3.99
CA SER A 135 -12.62 1.26 -4.66
C SER A 135 -14.08 1.47 -5.01
N LEU A 136 -14.45 1.17 -6.24
CA LEU A 136 -15.81 1.36 -6.73
C LEU A 136 -16.23 0.25 -7.71
N ASN A 137 -17.53 0.15 -7.94
CA ASN A 137 -18.12 -0.58 -9.05
C ASN A 137 -19.01 0.34 -9.87
N ILE A 138 -19.16 0.02 -11.15
CA ILE A 138 -20.05 0.71 -12.08
C ILE A 138 -21.13 -0.28 -12.48
N ARG A 139 -22.36 -0.06 -12.02
CA ARG A 139 -23.51 -0.95 -12.25
C ARG A 139 -23.15 -2.41 -11.90
N ASP A 140 -23.46 -3.33 -12.77
CA ASP A 140 -23.18 -4.76 -12.71
C ASP A 140 -21.99 -5.20 -13.58
N LEU A 141 -21.23 -4.24 -14.14
CA LEU A 141 -20.06 -4.53 -14.96
C LEU A 141 -18.97 -5.24 -14.14
N ASP A 142 -18.33 -6.22 -14.75
CA ASP A 142 -17.16 -6.88 -14.15
C ASP A 142 -16.01 -5.89 -13.95
N SER A 143 -15.31 -6.01 -12.83
CA SER A 143 -14.24 -5.07 -12.48
C SER A 143 -13.05 -5.13 -13.46
N GLY A 144 -12.79 -6.27 -14.09
CA GLY A 144 -11.78 -6.42 -15.14
C GLY A 144 -12.18 -5.67 -16.40
N GLU A 145 -13.43 -5.81 -16.84
CA GLU A 145 -13.96 -5.10 -18.01
C GLU A 145 -13.88 -3.58 -17.82
N VAL A 146 -14.24 -3.08 -16.64
CA VAL A 146 -14.12 -1.64 -16.32
C VAL A 146 -12.67 -1.19 -16.32
N SER A 147 -11.77 -1.98 -15.73
CA SER A 147 -10.33 -1.66 -15.70
C SER A 147 -9.72 -1.64 -17.11
N ASP A 148 -10.08 -2.60 -17.95
CA ASP A 148 -9.62 -2.65 -19.34
C ASP A 148 -10.16 -1.49 -20.17
N ALA A 149 -11.44 -1.14 -20.01
CA ALA A 149 -12.04 0.01 -20.68
C ALA A 149 -11.34 1.33 -20.28
N LEU A 150 -11.02 1.53 -18.99
CA LEU A 150 -10.29 2.69 -18.50
C LEU A 150 -8.88 2.76 -19.10
N LEU A 151 -8.19 1.62 -19.18
CA LEU A 151 -6.85 1.57 -19.75
C LEU A 151 -6.86 1.85 -21.26
N GLN A 152 -7.75 1.21 -22.02
CA GLN A 152 -7.80 1.33 -23.47
C GLN A 152 -8.37 2.69 -23.93
N GLY A 153 -9.37 3.21 -23.24
CA GLY A 153 -10.04 4.45 -23.62
C GLY A 153 -9.32 5.71 -23.17
N TRP A 154 -8.64 5.67 -22.03
CA TRP A 154 -8.07 6.89 -21.40
C TRP A 154 -6.64 6.71 -20.86
N GLY A 155 -6.03 5.53 -21.02
CA GLY A 155 -4.69 5.28 -20.48
C GLY A 155 -4.65 5.20 -18.94
N ILE A 156 -5.79 4.99 -18.29
CA ILE A 156 -5.89 4.98 -16.82
C ILE A 156 -5.72 3.56 -16.29
N ALA A 157 -4.59 3.30 -15.65
CA ALA A 157 -4.29 2.03 -15.02
C ALA A 157 -4.96 1.93 -13.65
N THR A 158 -5.78 0.90 -13.46
CA THR A 158 -6.44 0.59 -12.18
C THR A 158 -6.20 -0.86 -11.78
N ARG A 159 -6.59 -1.24 -10.58
CA ARG A 159 -6.51 -2.64 -10.17
C ARG A 159 -7.89 -3.23 -9.96
N PRO A 160 -8.32 -4.21 -10.80
CA PRO A 160 -9.58 -4.91 -10.61
C PRO A 160 -9.47 -6.09 -9.64
N GLY A 161 -10.60 -6.66 -9.26
CA GLY A 161 -10.75 -7.94 -8.58
C GLY A 161 -10.72 -7.85 -7.06
N ALA A 162 -10.14 -8.85 -6.42
CA ALA A 162 -10.24 -9.06 -4.97
C ALA A 162 -9.12 -8.37 -4.14
N HIS A 163 -8.17 -7.66 -4.77
CA HIS A 163 -7.12 -6.86 -4.11
C HIS A 163 -6.31 -7.58 -3.03
N CYS A 164 -6.13 -8.90 -3.12
CA CYS A 164 -5.54 -9.75 -2.08
C CYS A 164 -6.31 -9.72 -0.75
N ALA A 165 -7.60 -9.40 -0.77
CA ALA A 165 -8.47 -9.25 0.40
C ALA A 165 -9.81 -10.02 0.24
N PRO A 166 -9.79 -11.35 0.02
CA PRO A 166 -10.99 -12.11 -0.31
C PRO A 166 -12.09 -12.02 0.74
N ARG A 167 -11.72 -11.96 2.03
CA ARG A 167 -12.68 -11.82 3.13
C ARG A 167 -13.36 -10.44 3.13
N LEU A 168 -12.64 -9.39 2.74
CA LEU A 168 -13.22 -8.06 2.59
C LEU A 168 -14.26 -8.06 1.47
N HIS A 169 -13.93 -8.62 0.31
CA HIS A 169 -14.84 -8.71 -0.83
C HIS A 169 -16.07 -9.59 -0.52
N GLN A 170 -15.89 -10.63 0.29
CA GLN A 170 -17.01 -11.43 0.81
C GLN A 170 -17.94 -10.58 1.70
N ALA A 171 -17.39 -9.79 2.62
CA ALA A 171 -18.16 -8.91 3.51
C ALA A 171 -18.84 -7.76 2.76
N LEU A 172 -18.21 -7.22 1.71
CA LEU A 172 -18.79 -6.17 0.86
C LEU A 172 -19.82 -6.69 -0.16
N GLY A 173 -19.93 -8.01 -0.34
CA GLY A 173 -20.81 -8.62 -1.35
C GLY A 173 -20.28 -8.44 -2.79
N THR A 174 -18.98 -8.23 -2.96
CA THR A 174 -18.34 -8.00 -4.26
C THR A 174 -17.48 -9.18 -4.71
N ARG A 175 -17.75 -10.38 -4.21
CA ARG A 175 -16.95 -11.57 -4.49
C ARG A 175 -16.91 -11.90 -5.98
N GLU A 176 -18.06 -11.89 -6.64
CA GLU A 176 -18.18 -12.30 -8.05
C GLU A 176 -17.79 -11.16 -9.00
N GLN A 177 -18.21 -9.94 -8.72
CA GLN A 177 -17.94 -8.76 -9.54
C GLN A 177 -16.52 -8.20 -9.35
N GLY A 178 -15.91 -8.43 -8.18
CA GLY A 178 -14.71 -7.71 -7.75
C GLY A 178 -15.01 -6.24 -7.44
N ALA A 179 -13.98 -5.43 -7.45
CA ALA A 179 -14.08 -3.96 -7.45
C ALA A 179 -12.89 -3.35 -8.20
N VAL A 180 -13.09 -2.17 -8.75
CA VAL A 180 -12.01 -1.39 -9.40
C VAL A 180 -11.42 -0.46 -8.37
N ARG A 181 -10.12 -0.59 -8.09
CA ARG A 181 -9.40 0.26 -7.15
C ARG A 181 -8.55 1.28 -7.87
N PHE A 182 -8.82 2.53 -7.58
CA PHE A 182 -7.95 3.66 -7.89
C PHE A 182 -7.02 3.89 -6.70
N SER A 183 -5.74 4.07 -6.97
CA SER A 183 -4.70 4.35 -5.95
C SER A 183 -4.00 5.65 -6.35
N PHE A 184 -3.88 6.54 -5.39
CA PHE A 184 -3.32 7.88 -5.61
C PHE A 184 -1.93 7.96 -4.99
N SER A 185 -1.07 8.73 -5.64
CA SER A 185 0.33 8.92 -5.30
C SER A 185 0.64 10.42 -5.25
N PRO A 186 1.63 10.88 -4.49
CA PRO A 186 2.03 12.27 -4.48
C PRO A 186 2.55 12.76 -5.84
N PHE A 187 2.86 11.83 -6.76
CA PHE A 187 3.32 12.13 -8.12
C PHE A 187 2.19 12.39 -9.10
N ASN A 188 0.92 12.14 -8.72
CA ASN A 188 -0.21 12.45 -9.58
C ASN A 188 -0.49 13.96 -9.66
N ALA A 189 -0.88 14.41 -10.85
CA ALA A 189 -1.40 15.76 -11.08
C ALA A 189 -2.93 15.82 -10.86
N GLU A 190 -3.45 16.98 -10.52
CA GLU A 190 -4.89 17.18 -10.33
C GLU A 190 -5.69 16.93 -11.61
N GLU A 191 -5.11 17.28 -12.77
CA GLU A 191 -5.69 17.06 -14.09
C GLU A 191 -5.87 15.58 -14.40
N GLU A 192 -4.98 14.70 -13.90
CA GLU A 192 -5.13 13.27 -14.04
C GLU A 192 -6.32 12.75 -13.22
N ILE A 193 -6.56 13.36 -12.06
CA ILE A 193 -7.72 13.01 -11.22
C ILE A 193 -9.02 13.43 -11.89
N ASP A 194 -9.07 14.64 -12.47
CA ASP A 194 -10.23 15.14 -13.20
C ASP A 194 -10.53 14.29 -14.43
N ALA A 195 -9.50 13.89 -15.17
CA ALA A 195 -9.63 12.97 -16.30
C ALA A 195 -10.20 11.61 -15.86
N ALA A 196 -9.74 11.08 -14.71
CA ALA A 196 -10.25 9.82 -14.16
C ALA A 196 -11.73 9.93 -13.74
N VAL A 197 -12.14 11.05 -13.15
CA VAL A 197 -13.55 11.32 -12.83
C VAL A 197 -14.39 11.36 -14.11
N ALA A 198 -13.94 12.04 -15.15
CA ALA A 198 -14.63 12.14 -16.43
C ALA A 198 -14.77 10.77 -17.12
N ALA A 199 -13.72 9.93 -17.07
CA ALA A 199 -13.74 8.58 -17.61
C ALA A 199 -14.76 7.69 -16.90
N VAL A 200 -14.78 7.72 -15.56
CA VAL A 200 -15.78 6.98 -14.76
C VAL A 200 -17.20 7.46 -15.09
N ALA A 201 -17.41 8.77 -15.23
CA ALA A 201 -18.72 9.33 -15.58
C ALA A 201 -19.18 8.91 -16.98
N GLN A 202 -18.29 8.70 -17.92
CA GLN A 202 -18.63 8.18 -19.26
C GLN A 202 -19.00 6.70 -19.21
N LEU A 203 -18.28 5.88 -18.46
CA LEU A 203 -18.57 4.45 -18.32
C LEU A 203 -19.86 4.18 -17.50
N ALA A 204 -20.25 5.12 -16.65
CA ALA A 204 -21.45 4.99 -15.82
C ALA A 204 -22.77 5.38 -16.55
N ARG A 205 -22.68 5.92 -17.76
CA ARG A 205 -23.85 6.25 -18.61
C ARG A 205 -24.44 5.00 -19.27
#